data_e116bd4b3a0a94a9a8aef6caa929a87f
#
_entry.id   e116bd4b3a0a94a9a8aef6caa929a87f
#
_cell.length_a   1.000
_cell.length_b   1.000
_cell.length_c   1.000
_cell.angle_alpha   90.00
_cell.angle_beta   90.00
_cell.angle_gamma   90.00
#
_symmetry.space_group_name_H-M   'P 1'
#
loop_
_entity.id
_entity.type
_entity.pdbx_description
1 polymer ?
#
loop_
_entity_poly.entity_id
_entity_poly.type
_entity_poly.pdbx_seq_one_letter_code
_entity_poly.pdbx_strand_id
1 'polypeptide(L)'
;MVINCLDPYMDVVIIGSTTVGKNVGSRNFSSPELMITMNPIVCKIYNSEGKSDYESGFQPAYSGYVVNEMSDMSRFLPFGDTNEALLSTALGAIDGSIQPPAQEDTRSLRVTTLANSIERRASHAVRIK
;
A
#
# COMPACT_ATOMS: atom_id res chain seq x y z
N MET A 1 3.77 3.54 1.07
CA MET A 1 3.89 4.94 0.61
C MET A 1 3.70 5.06 -0.90
N VAL A 2 4.53 4.47 -1.76
CA VAL A 2 4.43 4.61 -3.23
C VAL A 2 3.04 4.26 -3.76
N ILE A 3 2.49 3.11 -3.40
CA ILE A 3 1.13 2.67 -3.79
C ILE A 3 0.10 3.77 -3.48
N ASN A 4 0.06 4.26 -2.23
CA ASN A 4 -0.87 5.30 -1.82
C ASN A 4 -0.71 6.62 -2.60
N CYS A 5 0.53 6.96 -2.97
CA CYS A 5 0.79 8.19 -3.73
C CYS A 5 0.41 8.06 -5.20
N LEU A 6 0.42 6.86 -5.77
CA LEU A 6 0.04 6.62 -7.18
C LEU A 6 -1.46 6.43 -7.35
N ASP A 7 -2.16 5.92 -6.34
CA ASP A 7 -3.59 5.60 -6.36
C ASP A 7 -4.51 6.73 -6.90
N PRO A 8 -4.26 8.04 -6.62
CA PRO A 8 -5.05 9.12 -7.20
C PRO A 8 -4.87 9.34 -8.70
N TYR A 9 -3.79 8.83 -9.28
CA TYR A 9 -3.36 9.16 -10.65
C TYR A 9 -3.49 7.99 -11.62
N MET A 10 -3.51 6.76 -11.12
CA MET A 10 -3.56 5.56 -11.94
C MET A 10 -4.10 4.36 -11.17
N ASP A 11 -4.63 3.38 -11.89
CA ASP A 11 -5.00 2.09 -11.29
C ASP A 11 -3.73 1.34 -10.86
N VAL A 12 -3.65 0.97 -9.59
CA VAL A 12 -2.51 0.22 -9.03
C VAL A 12 -2.93 -1.21 -8.77
N VAL A 13 -2.37 -2.14 -9.52
CA VAL A 13 -2.58 -3.58 -9.33
C VAL A 13 -1.57 -4.12 -8.33
N ILE A 14 -2.06 -4.78 -7.28
CA ILE A 14 -1.23 -5.38 -6.24
C ILE A 14 -1.25 -6.89 -6.43
N ILE A 15 -0.05 -7.47 -6.57
CA ILE A 15 0.16 -8.92 -6.72
C ILE A 15 1.02 -9.39 -5.56
N GLY A 16 0.62 -10.49 -4.94
CA GLY A 16 1.31 -11.05 -3.79
C GLY A 16 0.40 -11.19 -2.57
N SER A 17 0.95 -11.02 -1.39
CA SER A 17 0.23 -11.00 -0.13
C SER A 17 -0.08 -9.57 0.31
N THR A 18 -0.83 -9.42 1.39
CA THR A 18 -1.10 -8.13 2.03
C THR A 18 0.22 -7.44 2.41
N THR A 19 0.37 -6.18 2.03
CA THR A 19 1.55 -5.38 2.40
C THR A 19 1.53 -5.05 3.89
N VAL A 20 2.70 -4.78 4.46
CA VAL A 20 2.83 -4.49 5.91
C VAL A 20 2.06 -3.24 6.35
N GLY A 21 1.87 -2.28 5.46
CA GLY A 21 1.26 -1.01 5.81
C GLY A 21 2.28 0.03 6.27
N LYS A 22 2.00 0.69 7.41
CA LYS A 22 2.80 1.76 8.00
C LYS A 22 2.65 3.09 7.24
N ASN A 23 1.60 3.80 7.59
CA ASN A 23 1.30 5.13 7.05
C ASN A 23 1.91 6.29 7.87
N VAL A 24 2.85 5.98 8.76
CA VAL A 24 3.50 6.93 9.68
C VAL A 24 5.02 6.91 9.53
N GLY A 25 5.64 8.06 9.78
CA GLY A 25 7.08 8.22 9.80
C GLY A 25 7.61 8.52 11.18
N SER A 26 8.82 8.05 11.48
CA SER A 26 9.54 8.32 12.72
C SER A 26 10.84 9.07 12.43
N ARG A 27 11.35 9.76 13.44
CA ARG A 27 12.65 10.43 13.40
C ARG A 27 13.50 10.01 14.57
N ASN A 28 14.77 9.77 14.32
CA ASN A 28 15.73 9.43 15.34
C ASN A 28 16.16 10.69 16.12
N PHE A 29 16.10 10.59 17.45
CA PHE A 29 16.66 11.56 18.39
C PHE A 29 17.65 10.81 19.28
N SER A 30 18.92 11.19 19.20
CA SER A 30 19.98 10.56 20.01
C SER A 30 20.58 11.56 20.97
N SER A 31 20.78 11.16 22.23
CA SER A 31 21.57 11.87 23.22
C SER A 31 22.84 11.06 23.52
N PRO A 32 24.01 11.51 23.06
CA PRO A 32 25.28 10.84 23.39
C PRO A 32 25.57 10.83 24.89
N GLU A 33 25.18 11.90 25.60
CA GLU A 33 25.38 12.04 27.04
C GLU A 33 24.61 10.98 27.84
N LEU A 34 23.41 10.67 27.40
CA LEU A 34 22.55 9.69 28.07
C LEU A 34 22.66 8.29 27.44
N MET A 35 23.42 8.14 26.36
CA MET A 35 23.56 6.91 25.57
C MET A 35 22.20 6.30 25.18
N ILE A 36 21.20 7.13 24.87
CA ILE A 36 19.87 6.71 24.44
C ILE A 36 19.56 7.22 23.05
N THR A 37 18.79 6.42 22.32
CA THR A 37 18.18 6.81 21.05
C THR A 37 16.69 6.53 21.10
N MET A 38 15.90 7.53 20.72
CA MET A 38 14.44 7.41 20.61
C MET A 38 14.01 7.59 19.16
N ASN A 39 12.97 6.85 18.77
CA ASN A 39 12.39 6.92 17.43
C ASN A 39 10.89 7.20 17.49
N PRO A 40 10.46 8.39 18.02
CA PRO A 40 9.05 8.71 18.08
C PRO A 40 8.46 8.86 16.68
N ILE A 41 7.17 8.53 16.57
CA ILE A 41 6.37 8.80 15.37
C ILE A 41 6.13 10.32 15.33
N VAL A 42 6.53 10.96 14.21
CA VAL A 42 6.48 12.41 14.07
C VAL A 42 5.60 12.89 12.93
N CYS A 43 5.20 12.00 12.02
CA CYS A 43 4.32 12.37 10.90
C CYS A 43 3.43 11.20 10.47
N LYS A 44 2.30 11.54 9.83
CA LYS A 44 1.45 10.63 9.06
C LYS A 44 1.55 11.01 7.58
N ILE A 45 1.57 10.00 6.71
CA ILE A 45 1.80 10.17 5.27
C ILE A 45 0.45 10.13 4.56
N TYR A 46 0.14 11.18 3.81
CA TYR A 46 -1.07 11.31 3.01
C TYR A 46 -0.73 11.35 1.52
N ASN A 47 -1.66 10.94 0.68
CA ASN A 47 -1.59 11.17 -0.76
C ASN A 47 -2.15 12.57 -1.12
N SER A 48 -2.21 12.89 -2.42
CA SER A 48 -2.71 14.18 -2.91
C SER A 48 -4.20 14.41 -2.63
N GLU A 49 -4.97 13.35 -2.38
CA GLU A 49 -6.38 13.42 -1.99
C GLU A 49 -6.59 13.42 -0.45
N GLY A 50 -5.52 13.47 0.32
CA GLY A 50 -5.58 13.43 1.78
C GLY A 50 -5.89 12.05 2.37
N LYS A 51 -5.73 10.96 1.59
CA LYS A 51 -5.95 9.59 2.04
C LYS A 51 -4.69 9.00 2.66
N SER A 52 -4.87 8.22 3.73
CA SER A 52 -3.81 7.57 4.49
C SER A 52 -4.30 6.24 5.10
N ASP A 53 -5.20 5.53 4.41
CA ASP A 53 -5.97 4.41 4.98
C ASP A 53 -5.29 3.06 4.73
N TYR A 54 -3.95 3.01 4.84
CA TYR A 54 -3.16 1.81 4.58
C TYR A 54 -2.31 1.36 5.79
N GLU A 55 -2.73 1.69 6.99
CA GLU A 55 -2.04 1.25 8.20
C GLU A 55 -2.02 -0.26 8.38
N SER A 56 -3.04 -0.96 7.89
CA SER A 56 -3.12 -2.43 7.84
C SER A 56 -2.58 -3.04 6.54
N GLY A 57 -1.98 -2.21 5.67
CA GLY A 57 -1.48 -2.62 4.37
C GLY A 57 -2.52 -2.57 3.26
N PHE A 58 -2.06 -2.85 2.05
CA PHE A 58 -2.89 -3.03 0.86
C PHE A 58 -3.03 -4.51 0.57
N GLN A 59 -4.21 -4.93 0.21
CA GLN A 59 -4.51 -6.30 -0.22
C GLN A 59 -4.69 -6.34 -1.73
N PRO A 60 -4.33 -7.47 -2.39
CA PRO A 60 -4.74 -7.71 -3.75
C PRO A 60 -6.25 -7.63 -3.89
N ALA A 61 -6.74 -6.87 -4.88
CA ALA A 61 -8.18 -6.67 -5.09
C ALA A 61 -8.89 -7.90 -5.67
N TYR A 62 -8.13 -8.85 -6.23
CA TYR A 62 -8.62 -10.06 -6.86
C TYR A 62 -7.87 -11.29 -6.36
N SER A 63 -8.58 -12.37 -6.12
CA SER A 63 -7.99 -13.62 -5.60
C SER A 63 -6.93 -14.22 -6.54
N GLY A 64 -7.04 -14.02 -7.85
CA GLY A 64 -6.04 -14.45 -8.83
C GLY A 64 -4.70 -13.69 -8.73
N TYR A 65 -4.68 -12.56 -8.04
CA TYR A 65 -3.45 -11.80 -7.77
C TYR A 65 -2.81 -12.13 -6.43
N VAL A 66 -3.47 -12.99 -5.62
CA VAL A 66 -2.91 -13.44 -4.33
C VAL A 66 -1.88 -14.50 -4.59
N VAL A 67 -0.62 -14.18 -4.35
CA VAL A 67 0.51 -15.09 -4.48
C VAL A 67 1.23 -15.19 -3.15
N ASN A 68 1.40 -16.40 -2.65
CA ASN A 68 2.22 -16.66 -1.48
C ASN A 68 3.49 -17.39 -1.92
N GLU A 69 4.58 -16.65 -2.07
CA GLU A 69 5.88 -17.18 -2.51
C GLU A 69 6.42 -18.28 -1.58
N MET A 70 6.07 -18.23 -0.28
CA MET A 70 6.53 -19.20 0.70
C MET A 70 5.78 -20.53 0.64
N SER A 71 4.65 -20.61 -0.06
CA SER A 71 3.86 -21.83 -0.19
C SER A 71 4.43 -22.81 -1.21
N ASP A 72 5.19 -22.31 -2.18
CA ASP A 72 5.81 -23.12 -3.23
C ASP A 72 7.25 -22.63 -3.52
N MET A 73 8.18 -23.16 -2.75
CA MET A 73 9.61 -22.84 -2.88
C MET A 73 10.21 -23.24 -4.23
N SER A 74 9.55 -24.12 -5.00
CA SER A 74 10.02 -24.52 -6.34
C SER A 74 9.89 -23.40 -7.37
N ARG A 75 9.05 -22.41 -7.11
CA ARG A 75 8.83 -21.23 -7.94
C ARG A 75 9.60 -19.99 -7.46
N PHE A 76 10.48 -20.18 -6.48
CA PHE A 76 11.41 -19.13 -6.03
C PHE A 76 12.62 -19.10 -6.99
N LEU A 77 12.43 -18.44 -8.12
CA LEU A 77 13.37 -18.40 -9.23
C LEU A 77 14.13 -17.06 -9.27
N PRO A 78 15.24 -16.96 -10.03
CA PRO A 78 15.98 -15.71 -10.17
C PRO A 78 15.11 -14.57 -10.71
N PHE A 79 15.46 -13.33 -10.35
CA PHE A 79 14.78 -12.14 -10.87
C PHE A 79 14.82 -12.10 -12.41
N GLY A 80 13.65 -11.90 -13.01
CA GLY A 80 13.47 -11.84 -14.45
C GLY A 80 13.12 -13.19 -15.11
N ASP A 81 13.10 -14.29 -14.36
CA ASP A 81 12.57 -15.55 -14.86
C ASP A 81 11.04 -15.46 -14.96
N THR A 82 10.51 -15.66 -16.17
CA THR A 82 9.08 -15.54 -16.45
C THR A 82 8.22 -16.60 -15.75
N ASN A 83 8.82 -17.65 -15.20
CA ASN A 83 8.15 -18.68 -14.43
C ASN A 83 8.15 -18.37 -12.91
N GLU A 84 8.84 -17.30 -12.49
CA GLU A 84 8.80 -16.84 -11.10
C GLU A 84 7.35 -16.47 -10.72
N ALA A 85 6.94 -16.77 -9.48
CA ALA A 85 5.55 -16.75 -9.07
C ALA A 85 4.88 -15.38 -9.21
N LEU A 86 5.54 -14.31 -8.76
CA LEU A 86 4.99 -12.95 -8.85
C LEU A 86 5.05 -12.42 -10.28
N LEU A 87 6.19 -12.61 -10.96
CA LEU A 87 6.37 -12.13 -12.33
C LEU A 87 5.43 -12.83 -13.31
N SER A 88 5.25 -14.16 -13.19
CA SER A 88 4.32 -14.90 -14.05
C SER A 88 2.87 -14.41 -13.88
N THR A 89 2.48 -14.10 -12.63
CA THR A 89 1.16 -13.55 -12.33
C THR A 89 1.01 -12.13 -12.88
N ALA A 90 2.06 -11.31 -12.78
CA ALA A 90 2.06 -9.95 -13.35
C ALA A 90 1.95 -9.97 -14.88
N LEU A 91 2.69 -10.86 -15.55
CA LEU A 91 2.59 -11.05 -17.00
C LEU A 91 1.19 -11.53 -17.40
N GLY A 92 0.59 -12.47 -16.65
CA GLY A 92 -0.76 -12.94 -16.87
C GLY A 92 -1.83 -11.86 -16.64
N ALA A 93 -1.59 -10.91 -15.74
CA ALA A 93 -2.46 -9.75 -15.56
C ALA A 93 -2.35 -8.76 -16.74
N ILE A 94 -1.16 -8.60 -17.31
CA ILE A 94 -0.90 -7.69 -18.42
C ILE A 94 -1.46 -8.26 -19.75
N ASP A 95 -1.25 -9.54 -20.01
CA ASP A 95 -1.72 -10.19 -21.24
C ASP A 95 -3.21 -10.57 -21.21
N GLY A 96 -3.84 -10.43 -20.04
CA GLY A 96 -5.27 -10.69 -19.84
C GLY A 96 -5.61 -12.15 -19.59
N SER A 97 -4.65 -13.04 -19.39
CA SER A 97 -4.91 -14.45 -19.04
C SER A 97 -5.38 -14.60 -17.58
N ILE A 98 -5.00 -13.65 -16.71
CA ILE A 98 -5.46 -13.54 -15.33
C ILE A 98 -6.22 -12.21 -15.19
N GLN A 99 -7.54 -12.25 -15.31
CA GLN A 99 -8.38 -11.05 -15.14
C GLN A 99 -9.37 -11.25 -14.00
N PRO A 100 -9.65 -10.20 -13.21
CA PRO A 100 -10.81 -10.19 -12.34
C PRO A 100 -12.06 -10.38 -13.20
N PRO A 101 -13.11 -11.07 -12.69
CA PRO A 101 -14.39 -11.10 -13.36
C PRO A 101 -14.82 -9.66 -13.63
N ALA A 102 -15.39 -9.42 -14.82
CA ALA A 102 -15.83 -8.08 -15.19
C ALA A 102 -16.70 -7.51 -14.08
N GLN A 103 -16.17 -6.53 -13.35
CA GLN A 103 -16.97 -5.79 -12.39
C GLN A 103 -17.97 -4.98 -13.21
N GLU A 104 -19.24 -5.24 -12.98
CA GLU A 104 -20.25 -4.24 -13.35
C GLU A 104 -19.80 -2.91 -12.75
N ASP A 105 -19.77 -1.90 -13.57
CA ASP A 105 -19.16 -0.60 -13.28
C ASP A 105 -19.84 0.05 -12.06
N THR A 106 -19.44 -0.34 -10.86
CA THR A 106 -19.92 0.23 -9.58
C THR A 106 -19.28 1.61 -9.31
N ARG A 107 -18.59 2.19 -10.31
CA ARG A 107 -18.04 3.56 -10.22
C ARG A 107 -19.11 4.60 -9.89
N SER A 108 -20.38 4.31 -10.20
CA SER A 108 -21.51 5.16 -9.80
C SER A 108 -21.77 5.19 -8.29
N LEU A 109 -21.21 4.25 -7.53
CA LEU A 109 -21.38 4.12 -6.08
C LEU A 109 -20.10 4.47 -5.30
N ARG A 110 -19.19 5.27 -5.84
CA ARG A 110 -18.21 5.93 -5.00
C ARG A 110 -18.97 6.86 -4.06
N VAL A 111 -19.29 6.33 -2.88
CA VAL A 111 -19.80 7.13 -1.78
C VAL A 111 -18.73 8.16 -1.48
N THR A 112 -18.94 9.38 -1.92
CA THR A 112 -18.13 10.51 -1.53
C THR A 112 -18.32 10.66 -0.03
N THR A 113 -17.31 10.36 0.74
CA THR A 113 -17.33 10.59 2.19
C THR A 113 -17.41 12.09 2.39
N LEU A 114 -18.60 12.62 2.61
CA LEU A 114 -18.89 14.05 2.71
C LEU A 114 -18.22 14.71 3.91
N ALA A 115 -17.76 13.95 4.89
CA ALA A 115 -16.96 14.45 5.99
C ALA A 115 -16.23 13.30 6.68
N ASN A 116 -14.92 13.38 6.73
CA ASN A 116 -14.11 12.54 7.59
C ASN A 116 -14.01 13.23 8.96
N SER A 117 -14.17 12.47 10.06
CA SER A 117 -14.00 12.98 11.43
C SER A 117 -12.59 13.57 11.65
N ILE A 118 -11.64 13.19 10.81
CA ILE A 118 -10.27 13.71 10.80
C ILE A 118 -10.24 15.13 10.22
N GLU A 119 -10.98 15.43 9.17
CA GLU A 119 -11.01 16.76 8.55
C GLU A 119 -11.63 17.83 9.47
N ARG A 120 -12.48 17.42 10.40
CA ARG A 120 -13.10 18.34 11.38
C ARG A 120 -12.18 18.76 12.52
N ARG A 121 -11.03 18.11 12.67
CA ARG A 121 -10.09 18.47 13.72
C ARG A 121 -8.98 19.32 13.12
N ALA A 122 -9.04 20.63 13.33
CA ALA A 122 -8.04 21.60 12.86
C ALA A 122 -6.60 21.40 13.37
N SER A 123 -6.34 20.34 14.12
CA SER A 123 -5.09 20.10 14.83
C SER A 123 -4.30 18.88 14.39
N HIS A 124 -4.53 18.35 13.18
CA HIS A 124 -3.90 17.08 12.77
C HIS A 124 -2.49 17.18 12.24
N ALA A 125 -2.03 18.35 11.90
CA ALA A 125 -0.64 18.54 11.61
C ALA A 125 0.07 18.96 12.90
N VAL A 126 0.77 18.05 13.55
CA VAL A 126 1.83 18.45 14.47
C VAL A 126 2.87 19.16 13.60
N ARG A 127 2.73 20.48 13.48
CA ARG A 127 3.76 21.32 12.88
C ARG A 127 4.90 21.43 13.88
N ILE A 128 5.97 20.73 13.63
CA ILE A 128 7.24 21.02 14.27
C ILE A 128 7.73 22.31 13.60
N LYS A 129 7.72 23.41 14.38
CA LYS A 129 8.40 24.65 13.97
C LYS A 129 9.89 24.48 14.09
#